data_db1270477a636ecbd8489386db9e0c0e
#
_entry.id   db1270477a636ecbd8489386db9e0c0e
#
_cell.length_a   1.000
_cell.length_b   1.000
_cell.length_c   1.000
_cell.angle_alpha   90.00
_cell.angle_beta   90.00
_cell.angle_gamma   90.00
#
_symmetry.space_group_name_H-M   'P 1'
#
loop_
_entity.id
_entity.type
_entity.pdbx_description
1 polymer ?
#
loop_
_entity_poly.entity_id
_entity_poly.type
_entity_poly.pdbx_seq_one_letter_code
_entity_poly.pdbx_strand_id
1 'polypeptide(L)'
;MLLYALLHLARVRDPDEGGRPAVSLDDIRRFRQLGSRCPGHPEFDLTPGVEVTTGPLGQGCGNSVGMAVGGCFLASRFNRPDMALFDFNVYTFCSDGDLMEGVASEAASLAGHLQLSNLCWIYDNNHITIDGGTALTFTEDVGARFRAYRWNVLHVADANDTEAVAKALAAFQKTGDRPTLIIVDSHIAFGAPHKQDTSAAHGEPLGEEEVRLAKRAYGWPEDAAFLIPDGIYEHFSSGIGERGRRLHREWKERFAEYCRRYPELGSALRTMQLRELPQRLDAGLPSFHADGKGLATRESSAKALNAIAQNYPWLIGGAADLGTSTRTPLKFESAGDFEPENYAGRNLHFGIREHTMGAVLNGLALDRLRAFGSSFLIFSDYMRPPMRLAALMRLPVIYVFTHDSIGLGEDGPTHQPVEQLIGLRAVPGLITLRPADANEVVEAWRVIISLIDAPACLILTRQPLPTFDRSRYADASGVARGGYVLAEVAGGRPDVILIGTGSEVALCLAAADMLVSENIAARVVSLPSWK
;
A
#
# COMPACT_ATOMS: atom_id res chain seq x y z
N MET A 1 -11.22 1.74 20.10
CA MET A 1 -11.69 2.83 21.03
C MET A 1 -10.55 3.75 21.48
N LEU A 2 -9.40 3.22 21.95
CA LEU A 2 -8.30 4.07 22.45
C LEU A 2 -7.88 5.18 21.44
N LEU A 3 -7.66 4.82 20.17
CA LEU A 3 -7.29 5.79 19.12
C LEU A 3 -8.34 6.92 19.01
N TYR A 4 -9.63 6.59 18.93
CA TYR A 4 -10.69 7.59 18.83
C TYR A 4 -10.79 8.48 20.06
N ALA A 5 -10.62 7.90 21.27
CA ALA A 5 -10.58 8.67 22.52
C ALA A 5 -9.39 9.65 22.52
N LEU A 6 -8.20 9.22 22.08
CA LEU A 6 -7.02 10.09 21.99
C LEU A 6 -7.20 11.20 20.96
N LEU A 7 -7.75 10.91 19.77
CA LEU A 7 -8.07 11.93 18.75
C LEU A 7 -9.06 12.98 19.30
N HIS A 8 -10.07 12.52 20.05
CA HIS A 8 -11.03 13.41 20.69
C HIS A 8 -10.39 14.29 21.78
N LEU A 9 -9.65 13.69 22.72
CA LEU A 9 -9.02 14.41 23.83
C LEU A 9 -7.92 15.37 23.36
N ALA A 10 -7.14 14.99 22.34
CA ALA A 10 -6.14 15.84 21.70
C ALA A 10 -6.76 16.94 20.83
N ARG A 11 -8.10 16.94 20.65
CA ARG A 11 -8.84 17.88 19.82
C ARG A 11 -8.29 17.98 18.40
N VAL A 12 -7.97 16.84 17.80
CA VAL A 12 -7.59 16.77 16.41
C VAL A 12 -8.75 17.31 15.56
N ARG A 13 -8.42 18.10 14.54
CA ARG A 13 -9.40 18.79 13.70
C ARG A 13 -9.44 18.19 12.31
N ASP A 14 -10.64 18.22 11.73
CA ASP A 14 -10.87 17.88 10.36
C ASP A 14 -10.44 19.07 9.47
N PRO A 15 -9.44 18.92 8.60
CA PRO A 15 -8.98 20.01 7.74
C PRO A 15 -10.01 20.37 6.65
N ASP A 16 -10.83 19.41 6.24
CA ASP A 16 -11.76 19.54 5.10
C ASP A 16 -13.13 20.10 5.52
N GLU A 17 -13.51 19.95 6.80
CA GLU A 17 -14.79 20.44 7.34
C GLU A 17 -14.64 21.68 8.24
N GLY A 18 -13.83 22.65 7.83
CA GLY A 18 -13.77 23.96 8.51
C GLY A 18 -13.19 23.89 9.93
N GLY A 19 -12.40 22.89 10.25
CA GLY A 19 -11.74 22.72 11.55
C GLY A 19 -12.67 22.18 12.65
N ARG A 20 -13.74 21.48 12.30
CA ARG A 20 -14.56 20.70 13.24
C ARG A 20 -13.71 19.64 13.95
N PRO A 21 -14.10 19.16 15.15
CA PRO A 21 -13.43 18.02 15.75
C PRO A 21 -13.42 16.80 14.81
N ALA A 22 -12.29 16.16 14.65
CA ALA A 22 -12.14 14.91 13.91
C ALA A 22 -13.06 13.82 14.46
N VAL A 23 -13.13 13.73 15.79
CA VAL A 23 -13.97 12.80 16.53
C VAL A 23 -14.67 13.55 17.66
N SER A 24 -16.00 13.59 17.65
CA SER A 24 -16.82 14.12 18.73
C SER A 24 -17.17 13.04 19.75
N LEU A 25 -17.68 13.43 20.94
CA LEU A 25 -18.24 12.45 21.88
C LEU A 25 -19.43 11.68 21.31
N ASP A 26 -20.22 12.33 20.44
CA ASP A 26 -21.34 11.66 19.78
C ASP A 26 -20.88 10.60 18.78
N ASP A 27 -19.76 10.84 18.08
CA ASP A 27 -19.14 9.84 17.22
C ASP A 27 -18.66 8.63 18.04
N ILE A 28 -18.07 8.88 19.22
CA ILE A 28 -17.65 7.82 20.15
C ILE A 28 -18.85 7.02 20.67
N ARG A 29 -19.96 7.68 21.01
CA ARG A 29 -21.22 7.02 21.39
C ARG A 29 -21.80 6.14 20.29
N ARG A 30 -21.53 6.48 19.05
CA ARG A 30 -21.95 5.75 17.85
C ARG A 30 -20.88 4.78 17.34
N PHE A 31 -19.93 4.40 18.17
CA PHE A 31 -18.88 3.44 17.80
C PHE A 31 -19.47 2.19 17.14
N ARG A 32 -18.91 1.75 16.00
CA ARG A 32 -19.35 0.60 15.19
C ARG A 32 -20.75 0.72 14.59
N GLN A 33 -21.40 1.88 14.65
CA GLN A 33 -22.67 2.11 13.99
C GLN A 33 -22.45 2.53 12.53
N LEU A 34 -23.38 2.16 11.66
CA LEU A 34 -23.32 2.55 10.25
C LEU A 34 -23.26 4.08 10.10
N GLY A 35 -22.31 4.58 9.30
CA GLY A 35 -22.09 6.00 9.08
C GLY A 35 -21.44 6.75 10.25
N SER A 36 -20.96 6.05 11.28
CA SER A 36 -20.13 6.66 12.33
C SER A 36 -18.71 6.94 11.85
N ARG A 37 -18.10 8.03 12.33
CA ARG A 37 -16.66 8.30 12.16
C ARG A 37 -15.76 7.41 13.02
N CYS A 38 -16.35 6.55 13.84
CA CYS A 38 -15.63 5.59 14.68
C CYS A 38 -16.00 4.15 14.26
N PRO A 39 -15.52 3.67 13.10
CA PRO A 39 -15.73 2.29 12.67
C PRO A 39 -15.05 1.30 13.61
N GLY A 40 -15.40 0.02 13.52
CA GLY A 40 -14.82 -1.03 14.36
C GLY A 40 -13.31 -1.21 14.20
N HIS A 41 -12.82 -0.96 12.99
CA HIS A 41 -11.40 -0.90 12.64
C HIS A 41 -11.09 0.49 12.06
N PRO A 42 -9.96 1.13 12.42
CA PRO A 42 -9.60 2.43 11.88
C PRO A 42 -9.45 2.38 10.36
N GLU A 43 -10.01 3.38 9.67
CA GLU A 43 -10.00 3.45 8.21
C GLU A 43 -9.46 4.81 7.73
N PHE A 44 -8.54 4.74 6.79
CA PHE A 44 -7.98 5.91 6.10
C PHE A 44 -9.09 6.71 5.40
N ASP A 45 -8.99 8.03 5.48
CA ASP A 45 -9.93 8.97 4.83
C ASP A 45 -11.39 8.97 5.38
N LEU A 46 -11.70 8.07 6.34
CA LEU A 46 -13.00 8.07 7.04
C LEU A 46 -12.95 8.85 8.36
N THR A 47 -11.88 8.65 9.11
CA THR A 47 -11.66 9.35 10.39
C THR A 47 -10.46 10.28 10.25
N PRO A 48 -10.62 11.61 10.30
CA PRO A 48 -9.48 12.52 10.25
C PRO A 48 -8.47 12.22 11.36
N GLY A 49 -7.19 12.12 10.99
CA GLY A 49 -6.12 11.70 11.90
C GLY A 49 -5.84 10.20 11.89
N VAL A 50 -6.62 9.39 11.15
CA VAL A 50 -6.28 8.00 10.81
C VAL A 50 -5.57 7.97 9.46
N GLU A 51 -4.34 7.49 9.46
CA GLU A 51 -3.43 7.57 8.31
C GLU A 51 -3.29 6.26 7.54
N VAL A 52 -3.84 5.15 8.08
CA VAL A 52 -3.77 3.80 7.49
C VAL A 52 -5.06 3.04 7.79
N THR A 53 -5.58 2.30 6.81
CA THR A 53 -6.62 1.30 7.06
C THR A 53 -5.98 0.01 7.53
N THR A 54 -6.38 -0.44 8.72
CA THR A 54 -5.99 -1.73 9.30
C THR A 54 -7.23 -2.54 9.69
N GLY A 55 -7.03 -3.79 10.10
CA GLY A 55 -8.12 -4.73 10.43
C GLY A 55 -7.75 -6.14 10.01
N PRO A 56 -7.41 -6.39 8.72
CA PRO A 56 -6.72 -7.62 8.33
C PRO A 56 -5.35 -7.67 9.01
N LEU A 57 -5.12 -8.68 9.87
CA LEU A 57 -3.93 -8.80 10.69
C LEU A 57 -2.64 -8.88 9.84
N GLY A 58 -1.54 -8.36 10.38
CA GLY A 58 -0.22 -8.33 9.74
C GLY A 58 -0.05 -7.28 8.63
N GLN A 59 -1.14 -6.73 8.05
CA GLN A 59 -1.04 -5.74 6.96
C GLN A 59 -0.37 -4.44 7.42
N GLY A 60 -0.71 -3.96 8.62
CA GLY A 60 -0.07 -2.80 9.24
C GLY A 60 1.44 -2.98 9.44
N CYS A 61 1.88 -4.18 9.78
CA CYS A 61 3.30 -4.54 9.86
C CYS A 61 4.00 -4.32 8.52
N GLY A 62 3.43 -4.84 7.42
CA GLY A 62 3.98 -4.63 6.08
C GLY A 62 3.92 -3.16 5.63
N ASN A 63 2.81 -2.45 5.91
CA ASN A 63 2.70 -1.02 5.60
C ASN A 63 3.77 -0.20 6.31
N SER A 64 4.06 -0.50 7.59
CA SER A 64 5.08 0.21 8.38
C SER A 64 6.49 0.04 7.82
N VAL A 65 6.81 -1.14 7.27
CA VAL A 65 8.07 -1.37 6.55
C VAL A 65 8.13 -0.48 5.31
N GLY A 66 7.02 -0.35 4.57
CA GLY A 66 6.91 0.55 3.42
C GLY A 66 7.13 2.01 3.79
N MET A 67 6.54 2.47 4.89
CA MET A 67 6.74 3.83 5.42
C MET A 67 8.20 4.05 5.86
N ALA A 68 8.82 3.06 6.50
CA ALA A 68 10.22 3.18 6.90
C ALA A 68 11.17 3.25 5.70
N VAL A 69 10.94 2.43 4.66
CA VAL A 69 11.63 2.52 3.35
C VAL A 69 11.41 3.89 2.73
N GLY A 70 10.17 4.39 2.72
CA GLY A 70 9.81 5.72 2.22
C GLY A 70 10.57 6.82 2.93
N GLY A 71 10.64 6.77 4.26
CA GLY A 71 11.41 7.72 5.08
C GLY A 71 12.91 7.75 4.72
N CYS A 72 13.54 6.57 4.61
CA CYS A 72 14.94 6.46 4.19
C CYS A 72 15.18 7.00 2.77
N PHE A 73 14.29 6.66 1.83
CA PHE A 73 14.37 7.14 0.45
C PHE A 73 14.20 8.67 0.37
N LEU A 74 13.19 9.22 1.04
CA LEU A 74 12.94 10.67 1.08
C LEU A 74 14.11 11.43 1.73
N ALA A 75 14.67 10.89 2.82
CA ALA A 75 15.84 11.45 3.48
C ALA A 75 17.04 11.48 2.53
N SER A 76 17.36 10.38 1.88
CA SER A 76 18.50 10.29 0.96
C SER A 76 18.36 11.25 -0.22
N ARG A 77 17.13 11.50 -0.69
CA ARG A 77 16.87 12.36 -1.84
C ARG A 77 16.79 13.83 -1.51
N PHE A 78 16.12 14.19 -0.41
CA PHE A 78 15.78 15.59 -0.11
C PHE A 78 16.61 16.19 1.00
N ASN A 79 17.17 15.43 1.96
CA ASN A 79 18.03 16.01 2.97
C ASN A 79 19.31 16.57 2.37
N ARG A 80 19.80 17.65 2.97
CA ARG A 80 21.08 18.29 2.65
C ARG A 80 21.92 18.39 3.91
N PRO A 81 23.26 18.46 3.83
CA PRO A 81 24.14 18.50 5.00
C PRO A 81 23.80 19.60 6.01
N ASP A 82 23.22 20.67 5.52
CA ASP A 82 22.84 21.86 6.29
C ASP A 82 21.34 21.95 6.58
N MET A 83 20.51 21.02 6.05
CA MET A 83 19.06 21.05 6.25
C MET A 83 18.41 19.68 6.04
N ALA A 84 18.06 19.01 7.14
CA ALA A 84 17.28 17.78 7.13
C ALA A 84 15.78 18.12 7.14
N LEU A 85 15.04 17.53 6.19
CA LEU A 85 13.56 17.57 6.14
C LEU A 85 12.93 16.27 6.63
N PHE A 86 13.57 15.15 6.37
CA PHE A 86 13.06 13.81 6.65
C PHE A 86 13.98 13.10 7.63
N ASP A 87 13.51 12.92 8.87
CA ASP A 87 14.19 12.24 9.96
C ASP A 87 13.20 11.51 10.88
N PHE A 88 12.01 11.20 10.35
CA PHE A 88 10.93 10.62 11.15
C PHE A 88 11.13 9.13 11.40
N ASN A 89 10.58 8.70 12.53
CA ASN A 89 10.47 7.30 12.91
C ASN A 89 9.05 6.78 12.67
N VAL A 90 8.95 5.49 12.37
CA VAL A 90 7.68 4.77 12.20
C VAL A 90 7.46 3.88 13.42
N TYR A 91 6.34 4.07 14.11
CA TYR A 91 5.93 3.26 15.26
C TYR A 91 4.69 2.46 14.89
N THR A 92 4.70 1.16 15.20
CA THR A 92 3.60 0.25 14.87
C THR A 92 3.26 -0.59 16.08
N PHE A 93 2.00 -0.57 16.48
CA PHE A 93 1.50 -1.56 17.42
C PHE A 93 1.15 -2.85 16.67
N CYS A 94 1.57 -3.98 17.21
CA CYS A 94 1.19 -5.30 16.74
C CYS A 94 0.86 -6.22 17.92
N SER A 95 0.10 -7.25 17.66
CA SER A 95 -0.35 -8.21 18.67
C SER A 95 0.10 -9.63 18.33
N ASP A 96 -0.22 -10.59 19.19
CA ASP A 96 0.01 -12.02 18.95
C ASP A 96 -0.52 -12.44 17.57
N GLY A 97 -1.74 -12.07 17.24
CA GLY A 97 -2.37 -12.39 15.97
C GLY A 97 -1.66 -11.79 14.76
N ASP A 98 -1.17 -10.54 14.86
CA ASP A 98 -0.35 -9.95 13.78
C ASP A 98 0.94 -10.74 13.56
N LEU A 99 1.58 -11.19 14.64
CA LEU A 99 2.85 -11.92 14.56
C LEU A 99 2.70 -13.40 14.17
N MET A 100 1.48 -13.96 14.24
CA MET A 100 1.13 -15.26 13.65
C MET A 100 1.03 -15.19 12.12
N GLU A 101 0.66 -14.03 11.56
CA GLU A 101 0.51 -13.86 10.11
C GLU A 101 1.84 -13.97 9.36
N GLY A 102 1.86 -14.74 8.27
CA GLY A 102 3.04 -14.91 7.45
C GLY A 102 3.59 -13.60 6.89
N VAL A 103 2.70 -12.65 6.54
CA VAL A 103 3.09 -11.33 6.02
C VAL A 103 3.91 -10.53 7.03
N ALA A 104 3.65 -10.65 8.34
CA ALA A 104 4.44 -9.99 9.37
C ALA A 104 5.86 -10.58 9.44
N SER A 105 6.00 -11.91 9.32
CA SER A 105 7.30 -12.59 9.29
C SER A 105 8.13 -12.19 8.07
N GLU A 106 7.51 -12.15 6.89
CA GLU A 106 8.14 -11.68 5.65
C GLU A 106 8.60 -10.22 5.79
N ALA A 107 7.74 -9.35 6.32
CA ALA A 107 8.02 -7.93 6.52
C ALA A 107 9.15 -7.70 7.52
N ALA A 108 9.14 -8.42 8.66
CA ALA A 108 10.20 -8.34 9.66
C ALA A 108 11.56 -8.78 9.10
N SER A 109 11.58 -9.88 8.33
CA SER A 109 12.79 -10.37 7.67
C SER A 109 13.35 -9.33 6.69
N LEU A 110 12.49 -8.72 5.87
CA LEU A 110 12.88 -7.67 4.92
C LEU A 110 13.40 -6.42 5.64
N ALA A 111 12.72 -5.95 6.69
CA ALA A 111 13.13 -4.78 7.46
C ALA A 111 14.50 -4.96 8.13
N GLY A 112 14.78 -6.15 8.69
CA GLY A 112 16.08 -6.47 9.25
C GLY A 112 17.19 -6.55 8.21
N HIS A 113 16.88 -7.10 7.02
CA HIS A 113 17.80 -7.12 5.87
C HIS A 113 18.17 -5.70 5.42
N LEU A 114 17.17 -4.83 5.30
CA LEU A 114 17.36 -3.44 4.89
C LEU A 114 17.86 -2.51 6.01
N GLN A 115 18.07 -3.02 7.23
CA GLN A 115 18.57 -2.27 8.38
C GLN A 115 17.77 -0.99 8.69
N LEU A 116 16.43 -1.07 8.63
CA LEU A 116 15.55 0.08 8.79
C LEU A 116 15.52 0.58 10.25
N SER A 117 16.53 1.34 10.65
CA SER A 117 16.69 1.83 12.03
C SER A 117 15.61 2.84 12.46
N ASN A 118 14.85 3.38 11.52
CA ASN A 118 13.72 4.28 11.77
C ASN A 118 12.39 3.53 12.02
N LEU A 119 12.41 2.18 12.16
CA LEU A 119 11.23 1.35 12.38
C LEU A 119 11.22 0.74 13.79
N CYS A 120 10.13 0.96 14.51
CA CYS A 120 9.84 0.37 15.81
C CYS A 120 8.50 -0.37 15.81
N TRP A 121 8.51 -1.67 16.09
CA TRP A 121 7.29 -2.40 16.41
C TRP A 121 7.15 -2.53 17.93
N ILE A 122 5.95 -2.23 18.43
CA ILE A 122 5.57 -2.37 19.84
C ILE A 122 4.59 -3.52 19.89
N TYR A 123 5.06 -4.65 20.41
CA TYR A 123 4.30 -5.88 20.50
C TYR A 123 3.54 -5.95 21.82
N ASP A 124 2.21 -5.87 21.75
CA ASP A 124 1.29 -6.11 22.86
C ASP A 124 1.20 -7.61 23.13
N ASN A 125 2.01 -8.07 24.08
CA ASN A 125 2.16 -9.48 24.48
C ASN A 125 1.18 -9.80 25.60
N ASN A 126 -0.11 -9.93 25.28
CA ASN A 126 -1.16 -10.21 26.26
C ASN A 126 -1.58 -11.68 26.32
N HIS A 127 -1.04 -12.53 25.46
CA HIS A 127 -1.26 -13.97 25.41
C HIS A 127 -2.71 -14.42 25.15
N ILE A 128 -3.57 -13.55 24.58
CA ILE A 128 -4.99 -13.85 24.35
C ILE A 128 -5.37 -13.59 22.88
N THR A 129 -6.09 -14.54 22.31
CA THR A 129 -6.77 -14.42 21.01
C THR A 129 -8.29 -14.60 21.17
N ILE A 130 -9.03 -14.58 20.07
CA ILE A 130 -10.48 -14.82 20.05
C ILE A 130 -10.83 -16.21 20.60
N ASP A 131 -10.06 -17.24 20.25
CA ASP A 131 -10.33 -18.62 20.64
C ASP A 131 -9.84 -18.97 22.06
N GLY A 132 -8.95 -18.16 22.64
CA GLY A 132 -8.40 -18.43 23.96
C GLY A 132 -6.97 -17.95 24.16
N GLY A 133 -6.25 -18.61 25.05
CA GLY A 133 -4.83 -18.33 25.28
C GLY A 133 -3.95 -18.72 24.10
N THR A 134 -2.90 -17.94 23.84
CA THR A 134 -1.95 -18.20 22.74
C THR A 134 -1.25 -19.55 22.82
N ALA A 135 -1.15 -20.15 24.02
CA ALA A 135 -0.59 -21.49 24.20
C ALA A 135 -1.27 -22.58 23.37
N LEU A 136 -2.47 -22.34 22.85
CA LEU A 136 -3.16 -23.26 21.94
C LEU A 136 -2.49 -23.36 20.57
N THR A 137 -1.87 -22.28 20.07
CA THR A 137 -1.41 -22.18 18.67
C THR A 137 -0.10 -21.43 18.49
N PHE A 138 0.40 -20.72 19.52
CA PHE A 138 1.52 -19.79 19.39
C PHE A 138 2.42 -19.86 20.63
N THR A 139 3.44 -20.71 20.59
CA THR A 139 4.33 -21.01 21.74
C THR A 139 5.79 -20.70 21.44
N GLU A 140 6.09 -20.03 20.34
CA GLU A 140 7.44 -19.67 19.93
C GLU A 140 8.03 -18.55 20.79
N ASP A 141 9.37 -18.49 20.87
CA ASP A 141 10.09 -17.33 21.40
C ASP A 141 10.16 -16.24 20.32
N VAL A 142 9.20 -15.31 20.35
CA VAL A 142 9.13 -14.16 19.44
C VAL A 142 10.42 -13.34 19.50
N GLY A 143 10.97 -13.12 20.69
CA GLY A 143 12.21 -12.36 20.85
C GLY A 143 13.39 -13.03 20.13
N ALA A 144 13.53 -14.35 20.24
CA ALA A 144 14.57 -15.10 19.52
C ALA A 144 14.37 -15.04 18.01
N ARG A 145 13.13 -15.18 17.53
CA ARG A 145 12.79 -15.04 16.10
C ARG A 145 13.22 -13.69 15.55
N PHE A 146 12.88 -12.59 16.22
CA PHE A 146 13.24 -11.25 15.77
C PHE A 146 14.75 -10.97 15.86
N ARG A 147 15.45 -11.49 16.86
CA ARG A 147 16.93 -11.45 16.88
C ARG A 147 17.54 -12.15 15.68
N ALA A 148 16.95 -13.29 15.25
CA ALA A 148 17.39 -14.00 14.02
C ALA A 148 17.13 -13.15 12.76
N TYR A 149 16.09 -12.31 12.72
CA TYR A 149 15.88 -11.31 11.67
C TYR A 149 16.80 -10.09 11.79
N ARG A 150 17.73 -10.05 12.75
CA ARG A 150 18.65 -8.92 13.01
C ARG A 150 17.98 -7.68 13.59
N TRP A 151 16.86 -7.83 14.28
CA TRP A 151 16.23 -6.75 15.02
C TRP A 151 16.89 -6.53 16.38
N ASN A 152 16.91 -5.28 16.86
CA ASN A 152 17.09 -4.97 18.27
C ASN A 152 15.81 -5.37 19.01
N VAL A 153 15.94 -6.13 20.12
CA VAL A 153 14.79 -6.62 20.88
C VAL A 153 14.88 -6.14 22.32
N LEU A 154 13.90 -5.35 22.71
CA LEU A 154 13.74 -4.82 24.08
C LEU A 154 12.51 -5.47 24.73
N HIS A 155 12.48 -5.52 26.06
CA HIS A 155 11.38 -6.10 26.81
C HIS A 155 10.95 -5.18 27.95
N VAL A 156 9.65 -4.95 28.08
CA VAL A 156 8.97 -4.23 29.14
C VAL A 156 8.01 -5.20 29.81
N ALA A 157 8.26 -5.51 31.06
CA ALA A 157 7.55 -6.57 31.79
C ALA A 157 6.15 -6.16 32.30
N ASP A 158 5.78 -4.89 32.21
CA ASP A 158 4.45 -4.38 32.60
C ASP A 158 4.11 -3.15 31.77
N ALA A 159 3.05 -3.24 30.98
CA ALA A 159 2.53 -2.13 30.18
C ALA A 159 2.13 -0.89 31.03
N ASN A 160 1.86 -1.07 32.31
CA ASN A 160 1.53 0.03 33.23
C ASN A 160 2.77 0.75 33.77
N ASP A 161 3.97 0.19 33.61
CA ASP A 161 5.23 0.89 33.92
C ASP A 161 5.60 1.86 32.80
N THR A 162 5.00 3.05 32.85
CA THR A 162 5.21 4.11 31.85
C THR A 162 6.66 4.60 31.77
N GLU A 163 7.44 4.45 32.86
CA GLU A 163 8.88 4.81 32.85
C GLU A 163 9.69 3.76 32.07
N ALA A 164 9.40 2.47 32.25
CA ALA A 164 10.03 1.41 31.50
C ALA A 164 9.70 1.52 29.99
N VAL A 165 8.43 1.80 29.65
CA VAL A 165 8.01 2.08 28.26
C VAL A 165 8.80 3.28 27.68
N ALA A 166 8.89 4.39 28.41
CA ALA A 166 9.62 5.57 27.96
C ALA A 166 11.11 5.29 27.75
N LYS A 167 11.73 4.49 28.64
CA LYS A 167 13.15 4.06 28.49
C LYS A 167 13.35 3.19 27.26
N ALA A 168 12.43 2.26 26.97
CA ALA A 168 12.49 1.41 25.78
C ALA A 168 12.36 2.24 24.49
N LEU A 169 11.43 3.19 24.44
CA LEU A 169 11.29 4.13 23.32
C LEU A 169 12.55 5.01 23.13
N ALA A 170 13.13 5.49 24.23
CA ALA A 170 14.38 6.26 24.16
C ALA A 170 15.58 5.41 23.72
N ALA A 171 15.59 4.11 24.02
CA ALA A 171 16.61 3.18 23.54
C ALA A 171 16.46 2.93 22.04
N PHE A 172 15.23 2.73 21.55
CA PHE A 172 14.96 2.66 20.11
C PHE A 172 15.52 3.89 19.38
N GLN A 173 15.22 5.10 19.84
CA GLN A 173 15.66 6.34 19.19
C GLN A 173 17.19 6.49 19.12
N LYS A 174 17.94 5.71 19.89
CA LYS A 174 19.41 5.67 19.85
C LYS A 174 19.97 4.53 18.99
N THR A 175 19.10 3.60 18.55
CA THR A 175 19.49 2.47 17.70
C THR A 175 19.56 2.96 16.26
N GLY A 176 20.75 3.04 15.69
CA GLY A 176 20.97 3.65 14.36
C GLY A 176 21.26 2.66 13.23
N ASP A 177 21.23 1.34 13.49
CA ASP A 177 21.73 0.34 12.56
C ASP A 177 20.73 -0.80 12.23
N ARG A 178 19.60 -0.86 12.90
CA ARG A 178 18.60 -1.93 12.72
C ARG A 178 17.21 -1.54 13.26
N PRO A 179 16.12 -2.20 12.81
CA PRO A 179 14.79 -2.01 13.39
C PRO A 179 14.71 -2.54 14.82
N THR A 180 13.75 -2.04 15.58
CA THR A 180 13.55 -2.41 17.00
C THR A 180 12.17 -3.02 17.23
N LEU A 181 12.14 -4.16 17.94
CA LEU A 181 10.95 -4.72 18.55
C LEU A 181 10.97 -4.41 20.05
N ILE A 182 9.91 -3.81 20.57
CA ILE A 182 9.67 -3.67 22.00
C ILE A 182 8.54 -4.63 22.37
N ILE A 183 8.87 -5.71 23.08
CA ILE A 183 7.90 -6.64 23.63
C ILE A 183 7.38 -6.01 24.92
N VAL A 184 6.06 -5.85 25.03
CA VAL A 184 5.41 -5.26 26.20
C VAL A 184 4.42 -6.26 26.76
N ASP A 185 4.71 -6.82 27.93
CA ASP A 185 3.77 -7.70 28.60
C ASP A 185 2.59 -6.87 29.11
N SER A 186 1.40 -7.31 28.80
CA SER A 186 0.16 -6.62 29.14
C SER A 186 -0.96 -7.58 29.53
N HIS A 187 -2.05 -7.04 30.02
CA HIS A 187 -3.26 -7.77 30.38
C HIS A 187 -4.45 -7.23 29.61
N ILE A 188 -5.07 -8.05 28.77
CA ILE A 188 -6.31 -7.65 28.10
C ILE A 188 -7.40 -7.39 29.16
N ALA A 189 -8.19 -6.32 28.99
CA ALA A 189 -9.21 -5.86 29.94
C ALA A 189 -8.68 -5.72 31.38
N PHE A 190 -7.46 -5.19 31.55
CA PHE A 190 -6.88 -4.91 32.86
C PHE A 190 -7.89 -4.23 33.79
N GLY A 191 -8.02 -4.74 35.02
CA GLY A 191 -8.95 -4.23 36.03
C GLY A 191 -10.39 -4.73 35.92
N ALA A 192 -10.73 -5.58 34.93
CA ALA A 192 -12.04 -6.24 34.85
C ALA A 192 -12.00 -7.59 35.60
N PRO A 193 -12.61 -7.73 36.76
CA PRO A 193 -12.34 -8.84 37.69
C PRO A 193 -12.65 -10.23 37.14
N HIS A 194 -13.64 -10.34 36.21
CA HIS A 194 -14.08 -11.63 35.69
C HIS A 194 -13.67 -11.84 34.21
N LYS A 195 -13.21 -10.79 33.53
CA LYS A 195 -12.88 -10.86 32.10
C LYS A 195 -11.43 -10.53 31.78
N GLN A 196 -10.65 -10.00 32.71
CA GLN A 196 -9.22 -9.81 32.50
C GLN A 196 -8.56 -11.14 32.12
N ASP A 197 -7.63 -11.09 31.15
CA ASP A 197 -6.88 -12.24 30.63
C ASP A 197 -7.75 -13.39 30.09
N THR A 198 -8.91 -13.04 29.55
CA THR A 198 -9.81 -14.01 28.92
C THR A 198 -10.17 -13.60 27.48
N SER A 199 -10.47 -14.59 26.65
CA SER A 199 -10.96 -14.37 25.28
C SER A 199 -12.30 -13.63 25.24
N ALA A 200 -13.11 -13.69 26.31
CA ALA A 200 -14.37 -12.94 26.44
C ALA A 200 -14.18 -11.40 26.43
N ALA A 201 -12.95 -10.92 26.59
CA ALA A 201 -12.62 -9.49 26.48
C ALA A 201 -12.09 -9.10 25.11
N HIS A 202 -11.79 -10.06 24.22
CA HIS A 202 -11.05 -9.78 22.97
C HIS A 202 -11.88 -9.04 21.93
N GLY A 203 -13.07 -9.09 21.79
CA GLY A 203 -13.82 -8.40 20.73
C GLY A 203 -15.27 -8.14 21.07
N GLU A 204 -15.69 -8.55 22.24
CA GLU A 204 -17.05 -8.43 22.74
C GLU A 204 -17.17 -7.32 23.79
N PRO A 205 -18.35 -6.72 23.96
CA PRO A 205 -18.62 -5.82 25.07
C PRO A 205 -18.41 -6.52 26.42
N LEU A 206 -17.76 -5.83 27.36
CA LEU A 206 -17.59 -6.35 28.72
C LEU A 206 -18.93 -6.61 29.41
N GLY A 207 -19.97 -5.86 29.09
CA GLY A 207 -21.26 -5.82 29.75
C GLY A 207 -21.30 -4.77 30.86
N GLU A 208 -22.50 -4.30 31.19
CA GLU A 208 -22.67 -3.15 32.11
C GLU A 208 -22.09 -3.41 33.50
N GLU A 209 -22.33 -4.58 34.09
CA GLU A 209 -21.83 -4.91 35.40
C GLU A 209 -20.30 -5.00 35.45
N GLU A 210 -19.68 -5.66 34.45
CA GLU A 210 -18.24 -5.78 34.42
C GLU A 210 -17.56 -4.40 34.17
N VAL A 211 -18.19 -3.51 33.39
CA VAL A 211 -17.74 -2.13 33.25
C VAL A 211 -17.80 -1.36 34.55
N ARG A 212 -18.84 -1.56 35.38
CA ARG A 212 -18.94 -0.94 36.71
C ARG A 212 -17.83 -1.45 37.64
N LEU A 213 -17.60 -2.75 37.65
CA LEU A 213 -16.53 -3.36 38.44
C LEU A 213 -15.14 -2.87 38.04
N ALA A 214 -14.86 -2.80 36.73
CA ALA A 214 -13.61 -2.25 36.21
C ALA A 214 -13.42 -0.78 36.61
N LYS A 215 -14.47 0.05 36.51
CA LYS A 215 -14.42 1.44 36.99
C LYS A 215 -14.12 1.52 38.48
N ARG A 216 -14.72 0.66 39.28
CA ARG A 216 -14.43 0.57 40.73
C ARG A 216 -12.95 0.24 40.97
N ALA A 217 -12.40 -0.73 40.21
CA ALA A 217 -10.98 -1.09 40.30
C ALA A 217 -10.05 0.08 39.97
N TYR A 218 -10.45 0.95 39.05
CA TYR A 218 -9.72 2.19 38.71
C TYR A 218 -10.01 3.38 39.66
N GLY A 219 -10.88 3.23 40.66
CA GLY A 219 -11.33 4.36 41.47
C GLY A 219 -12.17 5.38 40.70
N TRP A 220 -12.80 4.96 39.60
CA TRP A 220 -13.63 5.81 38.73
C TRP A 220 -15.10 5.75 39.15
N PRO A 221 -15.91 6.82 38.97
CA PRO A 221 -17.34 6.78 39.24
C PRO A 221 -18.06 5.70 38.42
N GLU A 222 -18.67 4.73 39.08
CA GLU A 222 -19.23 3.52 38.48
C GLU A 222 -20.32 3.81 37.42
N ASP A 223 -21.19 4.77 37.73
CA ASP A 223 -22.35 5.13 36.88
C ASP A 223 -22.04 6.20 35.83
N ALA A 224 -20.86 6.78 35.85
CA ALA A 224 -20.50 7.82 34.91
C ALA A 224 -20.26 7.23 33.49
N ALA A 225 -20.98 7.72 32.49
CA ALA A 225 -20.77 7.36 31.08
C ALA A 225 -20.17 8.54 30.32
N PHE A 226 -19.12 8.28 29.54
CA PHE A 226 -18.41 9.29 28.74
C PHE A 226 -17.92 10.50 29.55
N LEU A 227 -17.58 10.28 30.81
CA LEU A 227 -17.09 11.32 31.71
C LEU A 227 -15.68 11.74 31.30
N ILE A 228 -15.50 13.04 31.11
CA ILE A 228 -14.20 13.68 30.94
C ILE A 228 -14.04 14.65 32.12
N PRO A 229 -13.15 14.38 33.07
CA PRO A 229 -12.91 15.25 34.21
C PRO A 229 -12.45 16.65 33.78
N ASP A 230 -12.72 17.64 34.62
CA ASP A 230 -12.23 19.00 34.43
C ASP A 230 -10.70 19.01 34.32
N GLY A 231 -10.16 19.87 33.45
CA GLY A 231 -8.73 20.01 33.21
C GLY A 231 -8.12 19.01 32.23
N ILE A 232 -8.82 17.93 31.85
CA ILE A 232 -8.27 16.92 30.90
C ILE A 232 -8.05 17.51 29.51
N TYR A 233 -9.01 18.29 28.98
CA TYR A 233 -8.81 18.93 27.68
C TYR A 233 -7.64 19.93 27.70
N GLU A 234 -7.48 20.67 28.78
CA GLU A 234 -6.36 21.61 28.99
C GLU A 234 -5.03 20.87 29.05
N HIS A 235 -4.98 19.73 29.75
CA HIS A 235 -3.81 18.88 29.82
C HIS A 235 -3.38 18.38 28.42
N PHE A 236 -4.30 17.85 27.63
CA PHE A 236 -3.99 17.40 26.27
C PHE A 236 -3.62 18.58 25.34
N SER A 237 -4.32 19.72 25.47
CA SER A 237 -4.03 20.91 24.67
C SER A 237 -2.66 21.50 24.97
N SER A 238 -2.28 21.64 26.25
CA SER A 238 -0.97 22.17 26.67
C SER A 238 0.18 21.17 26.48
N GLY A 239 -0.10 19.87 26.53
CA GLY A 239 0.85 18.80 26.31
C GLY A 239 1.07 18.49 24.82
N ILE A 240 0.41 17.43 24.36
CA ILE A 240 0.56 16.92 22.98
C ILE A 240 0.10 17.94 21.92
N GLY A 241 -0.96 18.70 22.22
CA GLY A 241 -1.49 19.71 21.29
C GLY A 241 -0.51 20.85 21.03
N GLU A 242 0.05 21.48 22.08
CA GLU A 242 1.02 22.57 21.90
C GLU A 242 2.32 22.09 21.28
N ARG A 243 2.81 20.92 21.70
CA ARG A 243 3.97 20.28 21.07
C ARG A 243 3.75 20.07 19.57
N GLY A 244 2.60 19.53 19.17
CA GLY A 244 2.26 19.32 17.77
C GLY A 244 2.18 20.63 16.98
N ARG A 245 1.50 21.66 17.52
CA ARG A 245 1.43 22.98 16.89
C ARG A 245 2.82 23.62 16.72
N ARG A 246 3.69 23.52 17.71
CA ARG A 246 5.06 24.03 17.65
C ARG A 246 5.86 23.31 16.56
N LEU A 247 5.89 21.97 16.58
CA LEU A 247 6.61 21.17 15.58
C LEU A 247 6.11 21.43 14.15
N HIS A 248 4.80 21.61 13.99
CA HIS A 248 4.22 21.94 12.68
C HIS A 248 4.66 23.33 12.18
N ARG A 249 4.69 24.35 13.06
CA ARG A 249 5.20 25.69 12.70
C ARG A 249 6.68 25.61 12.30
N GLU A 250 7.50 24.99 13.14
CA GLU A 250 8.95 24.81 12.89
C GLU A 250 9.21 24.09 11.57
N TRP A 251 8.43 23.05 11.28
CA TRP A 251 8.54 22.32 10.01
C TRP A 251 8.14 23.20 8.82
N LYS A 252 7.05 23.95 8.91
CA LYS A 252 6.62 24.88 7.85
C LYS A 252 7.68 25.96 7.55
N GLU A 253 8.26 26.55 8.57
CA GLU A 253 9.33 27.52 8.43
C GLU A 253 10.57 26.91 7.79
N ARG A 254 10.98 25.71 8.24
CA ARG A 254 12.08 24.95 7.67
C ARG A 254 11.82 24.60 6.20
N PHE A 255 10.61 24.15 5.88
CA PHE A 255 10.23 23.82 4.51
C PHE A 255 10.19 25.06 3.59
N ALA A 256 9.71 26.19 4.09
CA ALA A 256 9.74 27.45 3.33
C ALA A 256 11.18 27.90 3.04
N GLU A 257 12.08 27.79 4.03
CA GLU A 257 13.53 28.06 3.85
C GLU A 257 14.15 27.08 2.86
N TYR A 258 13.85 25.79 2.98
CA TYR A 258 14.31 24.77 2.05
C TYR A 258 13.91 25.09 0.60
N CYS A 259 12.67 25.49 0.36
CA CYS A 259 12.20 25.87 -0.97
C CYS A 259 12.92 27.12 -1.53
N ARG A 260 13.35 28.03 -0.67
CA ARG A 260 14.16 29.20 -1.10
C ARG A 260 15.58 28.82 -1.47
N ARG A 261 16.21 27.92 -0.69
CA ARG A 261 17.60 27.50 -0.88
C ARG A 261 17.75 26.46 -1.98
N TYR A 262 16.76 25.58 -2.14
CA TYR A 262 16.75 24.46 -3.08
C TYR A 262 15.44 24.46 -3.90
N PRO A 263 15.22 25.45 -4.79
CA PRO A 263 13.93 25.68 -5.44
C PRO A 263 13.44 24.49 -6.28
N GLU A 264 14.34 23.81 -7.00
CA GLU A 264 13.98 22.64 -7.81
C GLU A 264 13.52 21.46 -6.94
N LEU A 265 14.23 21.17 -5.84
CA LEU A 265 13.85 20.10 -4.92
C LEU A 265 12.58 20.44 -4.15
N GLY A 266 12.42 21.71 -3.74
CA GLY A 266 11.19 22.19 -3.11
C GLY A 266 9.98 22.08 -4.02
N SER A 267 10.15 22.39 -5.31
CA SER A 267 9.10 22.21 -6.32
C SER A 267 8.76 20.75 -6.52
N ALA A 268 9.78 19.88 -6.67
CA ALA A 268 9.57 18.44 -6.82
C ALA A 268 8.82 17.83 -5.62
N LEU A 269 9.19 18.26 -4.40
CA LEU A 269 8.52 17.78 -3.18
C LEU A 269 7.06 18.24 -3.09
N ARG A 270 6.74 19.48 -3.48
CA ARG A 270 5.35 19.95 -3.55
C ARG A 270 4.53 19.17 -4.56
N THR A 271 5.05 18.95 -5.77
CA THR A 271 4.41 18.14 -6.82
C THR A 271 4.11 16.73 -6.30
N MET A 272 5.09 16.11 -5.60
CA MET A 272 4.92 14.79 -4.98
C MET A 272 3.82 14.78 -3.90
N GLN A 273 3.84 15.76 -2.98
CA GLN A 273 2.86 15.85 -1.88
C GLN A 273 1.43 16.04 -2.38
N LEU A 274 1.25 16.80 -3.45
CA LEU A 274 -0.06 17.04 -4.09
C LEU A 274 -0.48 15.91 -5.03
N ARG A 275 0.35 14.86 -5.22
CA ARG A 275 0.16 13.81 -6.21
C ARG A 275 -0.02 14.35 -7.64
N GLU A 276 0.55 15.51 -7.92
CA GLU A 276 0.58 16.08 -9.27
C GLU A 276 1.57 15.30 -10.15
N LEU A 277 1.30 15.26 -11.44
CA LEU A 277 2.20 14.61 -12.38
C LEU A 277 3.39 15.51 -12.72
N PRO A 278 4.61 14.96 -12.81
CA PRO A 278 5.77 15.70 -13.27
C PRO A 278 5.55 16.25 -14.69
N GLN A 279 6.12 17.42 -14.97
CA GLN A 279 6.15 17.95 -16.33
C GLN A 279 6.91 17.00 -17.25
N ARG A 280 6.47 16.91 -18.52
CA ARG A 280 7.12 16.08 -19.57
C ARG A 280 7.13 14.57 -19.26
N LEU A 281 6.16 14.08 -18.48
CA LEU A 281 6.07 12.67 -18.14
C LEU A 281 6.07 11.73 -19.38
N ASP A 282 5.51 12.20 -20.49
CA ASP A 282 5.43 11.49 -21.76
C ASP A 282 6.73 11.52 -22.59
N ALA A 283 7.74 12.27 -22.14
CA ALA A 283 8.98 12.39 -22.90
C ALA A 283 9.70 11.04 -22.96
N GLY A 284 10.05 10.63 -24.18
CA GLY A 284 10.76 9.38 -24.41
C GLY A 284 9.89 8.12 -24.39
N LEU A 285 8.57 8.24 -24.29
CA LEU A 285 7.69 7.07 -24.45
C LEU A 285 7.88 6.45 -25.85
N PRO A 286 8.04 5.11 -25.91
CA PRO A 286 8.27 4.43 -27.18
C PRO A 286 7.02 4.42 -28.06
N SER A 287 7.22 4.38 -29.37
CA SER A 287 6.22 4.02 -30.38
C SER A 287 6.72 2.79 -31.12
N PHE A 288 5.82 1.89 -31.47
CA PHE A 288 6.16 0.64 -32.12
C PHE A 288 5.53 0.56 -33.50
N HIS A 289 6.36 0.27 -34.52
CA HIS A 289 5.87 0.01 -35.87
C HIS A 289 5.14 -1.33 -35.92
N ALA A 290 4.27 -1.47 -36.92
CA ALA A 290 3.59 -2.73 -37.21
C ALA A 290 4.60 -3.86 -37.45
N ASP A 291 4.40 -4.98 -36.74
CA ASP A 291 5.27 -6.15 -36.83
C ASP A 291 4.48 -7.43 -36.63
N GLY A 292 4.41 -8.27 -37.65
CA GLY A 292 3.71 -9.56 -37.59
C GLY A 292 4.42 -10.62 -36.72
N LYS A 293 5.77 -10.50 -36.54
CA LYS A 293 6.51 -11.38 -35.59
C LYS A 293 6.21 -11.01 -34.15
N GLY A 294 5.90 -9.75 -33.93
CA GLY A 294 5.44 -9.21 -32.68
C GLY A 294 6.49 -9.05 -31.59
N LEU A 295 6.01 -8.51 -30.47
CA LEU A 295 6.78 -8.26 -29.26
C LEU A 295 5.97 -8.71 -28.05
N ALA A 296 6.60 -9.39 -27.07
CA ALA A 296 5.92 -9.68 -25.81
C ALA A 296 5.54 -8.36 -25.12
N THR A 297 4.30 -8.28 -24.61
CA THR A 297 3.84 -7.01 -24.02
C THR A 297 4.62 -6.62 -22.76
N ARG A 298 5.25 -7.58 -22.04
CA ARG A 298 6.22 -7.28 -20.96
C ARG A 298 7.47 -6.52 -21.46
N GLU A 299 7.92 -6.76 -22.69
CA GLU A 299 9.10 -6.09 -23.27
C GLU A 299 8.76 -4.63 -23.66
N SER A 300 7.59 -4.40 -24.24
CA SER A 300 7.13 -3.03 -24.53
C SER A 300 6.88 -2.26 -23.23
N SER A 301 6.33 -2.92 -22.21
CA SER A 301 6.15 -2.35 -20.88
C SER A 301 7.46 -1.95 -20.22
N ALA A 302 8.52 -2.76 -20.34
CA ALA A 302 9.85 -2.43 -19.82
C ALA A 302 10.37 -1.09 -20.38
N LYS A 303 10.20 -0.88 -21.68
CA LYS A 303 10.62 0.37 -22.35
C LYS A 303 9.79 1.56 -21.87
N ALA A 304 8.47 1.40 -21.76
CA ALA A 304 7.57 2.45 -21.27
C ALA A 304 7.83 2.79 -19.79
N LEU A 305 7.95 1.78 -18.92
CA LEU A 305 8.25 1.96 -17.49
C LEU A 305 9.57 2.72 -17.29
N ASN A 306 10.64 2.35 -18.00
CA ASN A 306 11.93 3.02 -17.87
C ASN A 306 11.88 4.48 -18.36
N ALA A 307 11.16 4.76 -19.46
CA ALA A 307 10.96 6.13 -19.94
C ALA A 307 10.18 6.98 -18.92
N ILE A 308 9.09 6.45 -18.38
CA ILE A 308 8.31 7.12 -17.33
C ILE A 308 9.17 7.36 -16.10
N ALA A 309 9.87 6.33 -15.63
CA ALA A 309 10.66 6.41 -14.41
C ALA A 309 11.77 7.46 -14.47
N GLN A 310 12.39 7.68 -15.63
CA GLN A 310 13.36 8.77 -15.83
C GLN A 310 12.74 10.14 -15.57
N ASN A 311 11.48 10.32 -15.95
CA ASN A 311 10.75 11.58 -15.81
C ASN A 311 9.90 11.67 -14.54
N TYR A 312 9.84 10.59 -13.73
CA TYR A 312 9.06 10.51 -12.48
C TYR A 312 9.99 10.13 -11.32
N PRO A 313 10.70 11.08 -10.73
CA PRO A 313 11.80 10.82 -9.80
C PRO A 313 11.44 10.07 -8.51
N TRP A 314 10.19 10.10 -8.07
CA TRP A 314 9.69 9.39 -6.89
C TRP A 314 8.85 8.14 -7.24
N LEU A 315 8.99 7.64 -8.48
CA LEU A 315 8.53 6.30 -8.83
C LEU A 315 9.58 5.29 -8.40
N ILE A 316 9.21 4.38 -7.52
CA ILE A 316 10.08 3.39 -6.85
C ILE A 316 9.36 2.05 -6.79
N GLY A 317 10.07 0.95 -6.90
CA GLY A 317 9.44 -0.37 -6.80
C GLY A 317 10.36 -1.49 -7.23
N GLY A 318 9.80 -2.68 -7.45
CA GLY A 318 10.58 -3.85 -7.80
C GLY A 318 9.76 -5.09 -8.03
N ALA A 319 10.31 -6.25 -7.71
CA ALA A 319 9.71 -7.55 -7.97
C ALA A 319 9.87 -8.50 -6.79
N ALA A 320 8.95 -9.47 -6.70
CA ALA A 320 9.09 -10.62 -5.82
C ALA A 320 9.99 -11.67 -6.47
N ASP A 321 11.29 -11.37 -6.56
CA ASP A 321 12.37 -12.20 -7.15
C ASP A 321 12.20 -12.55 -8.65
N LEU A 322 11.29 -11.88 -9.35
CA LEU A 322 10.97 -12.17 -10.76
C LEU A 322 11.30 -11.01 -11.71
N GLY A 323 12.07 -10.02 -11.29
CA GLY A 323 12.34 -8.80 -12.04
C GLY A 323 12.87 -9.03 -13.45
N THR A 324 13.80 -9.97 -13.63
CA THR A 324 14.36 -10.33 -14.95
C THR A 324 13.31 -10.94 -15.87
N SER A 325 12.37 -11.72 -15.33
CA SER A 325 11.27 -12.34 -16.09
C SER A 325 10.14 -11.37 -16.38
N THR A 326 9.78 -10.52 -15.41
CA THR A 326 8.72 -9.51 -15.56
C THR A 326 9.17 -8.28 -16.34
N ARG A 327 10.49 -8.12 -16.56
CA ARG A 327 11.12 -6.99 -17.26
C ARG A 327 10.89 -5.63 -16.58
N THR A 328 10.79 -5.63 -15.25
CA THR A 328 10.49 -4.41 -14.47
C THR A 328 11.69 -3.69 -13.84
N PRO A 329 12.93 -4.19 -13.83
CA PRO A 329 14.04 -3.41 -13.30
C PRO A 329 14.22 -2.08 -14.03
N LEU A 330 14.44 -1.02 -13.27
CA LEU A 330 14.84 0.30 -13.78
C LEU A 330 16.33 0.26 -14.14
N LYS A 331 16.68 0.59 -15.39
CA LYS A 331 18.02 0.34 -15.96
C LYS A 331 18.79 1.60 -16.36
N PHE A 332 18.32 2.78 -15.97
CA PHE A 332 19.05 4.01 -16.22
C PHE A 332 20.05 4.31 -15.09
N GLU A 333 21.07 5.11 -15.35
CA GLU A 333 22.25 5.34 -14.50
C GLU A 333 21.91 5.70 -13.04
N SER A 334 20.88 6.51 -12.82
CA SER A 334 20.45 6.95 -11.48
C SER A 334 19.39 6.08 -10.81
N ALA A 335 19.08 4.90 -11.38
CA ALA A 335 18.06 4.01 -10.79
C ALA A 335 18.56 3.36 -9.49
N GLY A 336 19.68 2.64 -9.56
CA GLY A 336 20.30 1.95 -8.43
C GLY A 336 19.41 0.94 -7.72
N ASP A 337 20.00 0.14 -6.87
CA ASP A 337 19.30 -0.79 -5.98
C ASP A 337 19.13 -0.14 -4.59
N PHE A 338 17.95 -0.32 -3.99
CA PHE A 338 17.67 0.14 -2.63
C PHE A 338 18.23 -0.87 -1.63
N GLU A 339 19.24 -0.47 -0.88
CA GLU A 339 19.96 -1.32 0.07
C GLU A 339 20.53 -0.46 1.22
N PRO A 340 21.03 -1.05 2.33
CA PRO A 340 21.52 -0.30 3.49
C PRO A 340 22.57 0.76 3.18
N GLU A 341 23.39 0.53 2.15
CA GLU A 341 24.46 1.45 1.72
C GLU A 341 23.97 2.46 0.68
N ASN A 342 22.75 2.29 0.15
CA ASN A 342 22.18 3.12 -0.92
C ASN A 342 20.65 3.26 -0.82
N TYR A 343 20.16 3.98 0.17
CA TYR A 343 18.71 4.29 0.27
C TYR A 343 18.19 5.25 -0.82
N ALA A 344 19.06 5.74 -1.72
CA ALA A 344 18.66 6.50 -2.90
C ALA A 344 18.22 5.59 -4.08
N GLY A 345 18.52 4.30 -4.01
CA GLY A 345 18.16 3.32 -5.02
C GLY A 345 16.65 3.22 -5.22
N ARG A 346 16.24 2.90 -6.46
CA ARG A 346 14.84 2.88 -6.88
C ARG A 346 14.33 1.48 -7.22
N ASN A 347 15.24 0.49 -7.32
CA ASN A 347 14.90 -0.92 -7.45
C ASN A 347 14.83 -1.54 -6.07
N LEU A 348 13.64 -1.99 -5.65
CA LEU A 348 13.42 -2.75 -4.43
C LEU A 348 13.48 -4.25 -4.72
N HIS A 349 14.23 -4.99 -3.92
CA HIS A 349 14.33 -6.44 -3.99
C HIS A 349 13.52 -7.07 -2.86
N PHE A 350 12.30 -7.50 -3.15
CA PHE A 350 11.41 -8.06 -2.11
C PHE A 350 11.74 -9.52 -1.77
N GLY A 351 12.49 -10.22 -2.64
CA GLY A 351 12.61 -11.67 -2.57
C GLY A 351 11.25 -12.34 -2.88
N ILE A 352 11.11 -13.63 -2.61
CA ILE A 352 9.88 -14.38 -2.87
C ILE A 352 8.86 -14.07 -1.75
N ARG A 353 8.24 -12.86 -1.80
CA ARG A 353 7.35 -12.31 -0.77
C ARG A 353 6.28 -11.41 -1.39
N GLU A 354 5.38 -11.95 -2.19
CA GLU A 354 4.33 -11.18 -2.87
C GLU A 354 3.41 -10.46 -1.88
N HIS A 355 3.04 -11.13 -0.79
CA HIS A 355 2.14 -10.58 0.23
C HIS A 355 2.76 -9.32 0.87
N THR A 356 3.97 -9.45 1.37
CA THR A 356 4.72 -8.31 1.93
C THR A 356 5.01 -7.24 0.89
N MET A 357 5.37 -7.60 -0.34
CA MET A 357 5.57 -6.63 -1.41
C MET A 357 4.33 -5.73 -1.55
N GLY A 358 3.15 -6.32 -1.67
CA GLY A 358 1.91 -5.54 -1.77
C GLY A 358 1.66 -4.61 -0.58
N ALA A 359 1.92 -5.07 0.65
CA ALA A 359 1.75 -4.28 1.86
C ALA A 359 2.79 -3.14 1.95
N VAL A 360 4.06 -3.39 1.59
CA VAL A 360 5.12 -2.37 1.53
C VAL A 360 4.79 -1.30 0.49
N LEU A 361 4.26 -1.68 -0.69
CA LEU A 361 3.84 -0.72 -1.70
C LEU A 361 2.73 0.21 -1.19
N ASN A 362 1.82 -0.29 -0.35
CA ASN A 362 0.81 0.56 0.30
C ASN A 362 1.45 1.58 1.23
N GLY A 363 2.43 1.16 2.05
CA GLY A 363 3.19 2.06 2.92
C GLY A 363 3.93 3.17 2.14
N LEU A 364 4.62 2.80 1.05
CA LEU A 364 5.26 3.76 0.16
C LEU A 364 4.27 4.77 -0.44
N ALA A 365 3.09 4.30 -0.86
CA ALA A 365 2.06 5.16 -1.43
C ALA A 365 1.41 6.09 -0.39
N LEU A 366 1.35 5.68 0.89
CA LEU A 366 0.94 6.54 2.01
C LEU A 366 1.95 7.68 2.23
N ASP A 367 3.24 7.44 2.03
CA ASP A 367 4.30 8.47 2.03
C ASP A 367 4.36 9.31 0.74
N ARG A 368 3.32 9.22 -0.11
CA ARG A 368 3.19 9.96 -1.38
C ARG A 368 4.18 9.54 -2.47
N LEU A 369 4.89 8.44 -2.32
CA LEU A 369 5.67 7.86 -3.39
C LEU A 369 4.79 7.15 -4.42
N ARG A 370 5.26 7.08 -5.66
CA ARG A 370 4.60 6.29 -6.70
C ARG A 370 5.20 4.88 -6.69
N ALA A 371 4.49 3.95 -6.09
CA ALA A 371 5.01 2.61 -5.85
C ALA A 371 4.57 1.62 -6.94
N PHE A 372 5.49 0.76 -7.41
CA PHE A 372 5.16 -0.37 -8.27
C PHE A 372 5.75 -1.68 -7.78
N GLY A 373 5.03 -2.78 -8.02
CA GLY A 373 5.50 -4.13 -7.73
C GLY A 373 5.15 -5.11 -8.83
N SER A 374 5.96 -6.12 -9.05
CA SER A 374 5.74 -7.07 -10.12
C SER A 374 5.94 -8.53 -9.70
N SER A 375 5.12 -9.40 -10.29
CA SER A 375 5.18 -10.85 -10.17
C SER A 375 4.54 -11.50 -11.40
N PHE A 376 4.36 -12.82 -11.42
CA PHE A 376 3.51 -13.49 -12.40
C PHE A 376 2.03 -13.35 -12.00
N LEU A 377 1.15 -13.37 -12.99
CA LEU A 377 -0.29 -13.18 -12.73
C LEU A 377 -0.87 -14.23 -11.78
N ILE A 378 -0.43 -15.49 -11.90
CA ILE A 378 -0.88 -16.56 -11.00
C ILE A 378 -0.59 -16.23 -9.53
N PHE A 379 0.53 -15.58 -9.22
CA PHE A 379 0.94 -15.23 -7.87
C PHE A 379 0.27 -13.96 -7.33
N SER A 380 -0.61 -13.33 -8.11
CA SER A 380 -1.49 -12.26 -7.60
C SER A 380 -2.39 -12.75 -6.46
N ASP A 381 -2.65 -14.07 -6.37
CA ASP A 381 -3.42 -14.66 -5.28
C ASP A 381 -2.74 -14.50 -3.92
N TYR A 382 -1.40 -14.54 -3.86
CA TYR A 382 -0.64 -14.25 -2.63
C TYR A 382 -0.72 -12.77 -2.22
N MET A 383 -0.99 -11.86 -3.17
CA MET A 383 -0.98 -10.41 -2.96
C MET A 383 -2.38 -9.81 -2.80
N ARG A 384 -3.43 -10.60 -2.92
CA ARG A 384 -4.82 -10.11 -2.95
C ARG A 384 -5.21 -9.23 -1.75
N PRO A 385 -4.88 -9.57 -0.47
CA PRO A 385 -5.24 -8.72 0.67
C PRO A 385 -4.70 -7.28 0.57
N PRO A 386 -3.40 -7.03 0.38
CA PRO A 386 -2.90 -5.67 0.24
C PRO A 386 -3.42 -4.93 -1.00
N MET A 387 -3.67 -5.62 -2.13
CA MET A 387 -4.29 -5.01 -3.31
C MET A 387 -5.71 -4.49 -3.02
N ARG A 388 -6.50 -5.27 -2.26
CA ARG A 388 -7.83 -4.87 -1.82
C ARG A 388 -7.75 -3.66 -0.88
N LEU A 389 -6.78 -3.62 0.04
CA LEU A 389 -6.56 -2.47 0.93
C LEU A 389 -6.07 -1.24 0.18
N ALA A 390 -5.20 -1.39 -0.83
CA ALA A 390 -4.83 -0.29 -1.72
C ALA A 390 -6.06 0.36 -2.37
N ALA A 391 -6.99 -0.48 -2.87
CA ALA A 391 -8.23 0.01 -3.47
C ALA A 391 -9.15 0.70 -2.44
N LEU A 392 -9.27 0.14 -1.25
CA LEU A 392 -10.07 0.71 -0.15
C LEU A 392 -9.52 2.07 0.30
N MET A 393 -8.20 2.21 0.41
CA MET A 393 -7.51 3.46 0.75
C MET A 393 -7.30 4.40 -0.44
N ARG A 394 -7.74 4.03 -1.64
CA ARG A 394 -7.55 4.81 -2.88
C ARG A 394 -6.08 5.17 -3.12
N LEU A 395 -5.18 4.20 -2.91
CA LEU A 395 -3.74 4.39 -3.10
C LEU A 395 -3.36 4.08 -4.55
N PRO A 396 -2.61 4.96 -5.24
CA PRO A 396 -2.25 4.77 -6.63
C PRO A 396 -1.06 3.81 -6.81
N VAL A 397 -1.15 2.61 -6.25
CA VAL A 397 -0.15 1.55 -6.39
C VAL A 397 -0.26 0.91 -7.77
N ILE A 398 0.87 0.56 -8.36
CA ILE A 398 0.95 -0.07 -9.69
C ILE A 398 1.40 -1.52 -9.51
N TYR A 399 0.58 -2.46 -9.98
CA TYR A 399 0.89 -3.88 -9.99
C TYR A 399 1.13 -4.32 -11.44
N VAL A 400 2.33 -4.83 -11.74
CA VAL A 400 2.70 -5.32 -13.06
C VAL A 400 2.75 -6.85 -13.02
N PHE A 401 1.76 -7.49 -13.63
CA PHE A 401 1.68 -8.94 -13.71
C PHE A 401 1.99 -9.42 -15.12
N THR A 402 2.89 -10.37 -15.24
CA THR A 402 3.23 -11.00 -16.52
C THR A 402 2.80 -12.47 -16.53
N HIS A 403 3.01 -13.17 -17.66
CA HIS A 403 2.59 -14.58 -17.81
C HIS A 403 1.06 -14.70 -17.65
N ASP A 404 0.34 -13.94 -18.49
CA ASP A 404 -1.07 -13.58 -18.33
C ASP A 404 -2.08 -14.68 -18.67
N SER A 405 -1.65 -15.78 -19.28
CA SER A 405 -2.57 -16.80 -19.81
C SER A 405 -1.89 -18.14 -20.03
N ILE A 406 -2.65 -19.14 -20.49
CA ILE A 406 -2.14 -20.44 -20.93
C ILE A 406 -1.12 -20.32 -22.07
N GLY A 407 -1.09 -19.19 -22.79
CA GLY A 407 -0.14 -18.88 -23.85
C GLY A 407 1.31 -18.76 -23.41
N LEU A 408 1.60 -18.75 -22.09
CA LEU A 408 2.97 -18.78 -21.59
C LEU A 408 3.70 -20.10 -21.92
N GLY A 409 2.95 -21.21 -22.09
CA GLY A 409 3.44 -22.47 -22.65
C GLY A 409 4.04 -23.43 -21.63
N GLU A 410 5.36 -23.58 -21.61
CA GLU A 410 6.09 -24.68 -20.99
C GLU A 410 6.05 -24.75 -19.44
N ASP A 411 5.71 -23.69 -18.74
CA ASP A 411 5.73 -23.65 -17.26
C ASP A 411 4.63 -24.52 -16.62
N GLY A 412 3.58 -24.86 -17.38
CA GLY A 412 2.54 -25.77 -16.96
C GLY A 412 1.46 -25.15 -16.05
N PRO A 413 0.51 -25.99 -15.55
CA PRO A 413 -0.71 -25.52 -14.90
C PRO A 413 -0.51 -24.69 -13.62
N THR A 414 0.58 -24.91 -12.89
CA THR A 414 0.90 -24.16 -11.66
C THR A 414 1.25 -22.69 -11.93
N HIS A 415 1.55 -22.35 -13.19
CA HIS A 415 1.95 -21.01 -13.62
C HIS A 415 0.98 -20.39 -14.64
N GLN A 416 0.04 -21.18 -15.15
CA GLN A 416 -0.94 -20.77 -16.15
C GLN A 416 -2.22 -20.21 -15.49
N PRO A 417 -2.41 -18.88 -15.44
CA PRO A 417 -3.57 -18.29 -14.77
C PRO A 417 -4.85 -18.54 -15.58
N VAL A 418 -5.96 -18.77 -14.87
CA VAL A 418 -7.31 -18.91 -15.41
C VAL A 418 -8.27 -17.94 -14.74
N GLU A 419 -8.46 -18.10 -13.41
CA GLU A 419 -9.42 -17.31 -12.62
C GLU A 419 -8.86 -15.98 -12.10
N GLN A 420 -7.56 -15.76 -12.14
CA GLN A 420 -6.90 -14.57 -11.55
C GLN A 420 -7.40 -13.28 -12.17
N LEU A 421 -7.56 -13.24 -13.50
CA LEU A 421 -8.00 -12.03 -14.19
C LEU A 421 -9.40 -11.60 -13.75
N ILE A 422 -10.37 -12.53 -13.72
CA ILE A 422 -11.73 -12.21 -13.27
C ILE A 422 -11.76 -11.87 -11.77
N GLY A 423 -10.94 -12.58 -10.99
CA GLY A 423 -10.77 -12.30 -9.56
C GLY A 423 -10.25 -10.90 -9.27
N LEU A 424 -9.30 -10.39 -10.06
CA LEU A 424 -8.79 -9.02 -9.95
C LEU A 424 -9.85 -7.99 -10.38
N ARG A 425 -10.57 -8.26 -11.48
CA ARG A 425 -11.68 -7.40 -11.96
C ARG A 425 -12.83 -7.28 -10.94
N ALA A 426 -13.01 -8.30 -10.09
CA ALA A 426 -14.02 -8.31 -9.04
C ALA A 426 -13.67 -7.43 -7.82
N VAL A 427 -12.40 -7.01 -7.65
CA VAL A 427 -11.99 -6.13 -6.53
C VAL A 427 -12.53 -4.72 -6.78
N PRO A 428 -13.42 -4.17 -5.90
CA PRO A 428 -13.93 -2.81 -6.07
C PRO A 428 -12.79 -1.78 -6.01
N GLY A 429 -12.79 -0.83 -6.95
CA GLY A 429 -11.79 0.25 -6.98
C GLY A 429 -10.44 -0.13 -7.61
N LEU A 430 -10.17 -1.40 -7.89
CA LEU A 430 -8.95 -1.82 -8.60
C LEU A 430 -9.17 -1.72 -10.12
N ILE A 431 -8.32 -0.95 -10.80
CA ILE A 431 -8.33 -0.81 -12.25
C ILE A 431 -7.48 -1.93 -12.86
N THR A 432 -8.04 -2.69 -13.78
CA THR A 432 -7.33 -3.80 -14.43
C THR A 432 -7.22 -3.55 -15.92
N LEU A 433 -5.98 -3.48 -16.45
CA LEU A 433 -5.69 -3.28 -17.86
C LEU A 433 -4.94 -4.48 -18.42
N ARG A 434 -5.43 -5.02 -19.55
CA ARG A 434 -4.81 -6.12 -20.30
C ARG A 434 -4.69 -5.73 -21.77
N PRO A 435 -3.61 -5.01 -22.14
CA PRO A 435 -3.41 -4.49 -23.48
C PRO A 435 -3.10 -5.59 -24.50
N ALA A 436 -3.50 -5.38 -25.76
CA ALA A 436 -3.44 -6.36 -26.82
C ALA A 436 -2.15 -6.31 -27.67
N ASP A 437 -1.45 -5.17 -27.68
CA ASP A 437 -0.20 -5.02 -28.43
C ASP A 437 0.76 -4.02 -27.76
N ALA A 438 1.92 -3.83 -28.37
CA ALA A 438 2.97 -2.96 -27.83
C ALA A 438 2.52 -1.49 -27.69
N ASN A 439 1.69 -0.96 -28.59
CA ASN A 439 1.20 0.42 -28.53
C ASN A 439 0.07 0.57 -27.49
N GLU A 440 -0.83 -0.41 -27.37
CA GLU A 440 -1.82 -0.40 -26.27
C GLU A 440 -1.14 -0.45 -24.89
N VAL A 441 0.03 -1.10 -24.75
CA VAL A 441 0.81 -1.07 -23.51
C VAL A 441 1.26 0.35 -23.16
N VAL A 442 1.74 1.12 -24.14
CA VAL A 442 2.16 2.51 -23.91
C VAL A 442 0.96 3.35 -23.43
N GLU A 443 -0.19 3.19 -24.07
CA GLU A 443 -1.41 3.90 -23.68
C GLU A 443 -1.93 3.43 -22.32
N ALA A 444 -1.83 2.13 -22.00
CA ALA A 444 -2.15 1.63 -20.66
C ALA A 444 -1.27 2.26 -19.58
N TRP A 445 0.03 2.44 -19.84
CA TRP A 445 0.92 3.17 -18.94
C TRP A 445 0.51 4.65 -18.77
N ARG A 446 0.07 5.34 -19.85
CA ARG A 446 -0.48 6.71 -19.74
C ARG A 446 -1.69 6.77 -18.82
N VAL A 447 -2.62 5.81 -18.99
CA VAL A 447 -3.79 5.68 -18.10
C VAL A 447 -3.34 5.45 -16.67
N ILE A 448 -2.50 4.43 -16.41
CA ILE A 448 -2.08 4.05 -15.07
C ILE A 448 -1.42 5.23 -14.34
N ILE A 449 -0.49 5.93 -15.01
CA ILE A 449 0.24 6.99 -14.34
C ILE A 449 -0.64 8.20 -14.02
N SER A 450 -1.72 8.41 -14.78
CA SER A 450 -2.70 9.48 -14.52
C SER A 450 -3.63 9.19 -13.34
N LEU A 451 -3.72 7.94 -12.90
CA LEU A 451 -4.51 7.57 -11.72
C LEU A 451 -3.76 8.03 -10.45
N ILE A 452 -4.32 8.97 -9.71
CA ILE A 452 -3.74 9.53 -8.49
C ILE A 452 -4.42 9.02 -7.21
N ASP A 453 -5.55 8.34 -7.34
CA ASP A 453 -6.44 7.90 -6.26
C ASP A 453 -7.02 6.49 -6.46
N ALA A 454 -6.43 5.69 -7.34
CA ALA A 454 -6.82 4.31 -7.56
C ALA A 454 -5.60 3.43 -7.89
N PRO A 455 -5.53 2.20 -7.36
CA PRO A 455 -4.53 1.23 -7.76
C PRO A 455 -4.85 0.63 -9.12
N ALA A 456 -3.81 0.20 -9.84
CA ALA A 456 -3.96 -0.41 -11.16
C ALA A 456 -3.14 -1.68 -11.32
N CYS A 457 -3.70 -2.68 -11.99
CA CYS A 457 -3.01 -3.87 -12.47
C CYS A 457 -2.78 -3.76 -13.98
N LEU A 458 -1.54 -3.90 -14.39
CA LEU A 458 -1.14 -4.05 -15.80
C LEU A 458 -0.80 -5.50 -16.07
N ILE A 459 -1.55 -6.15 -16.94
CA ILE A 459 -1.48 -7.59 -17.20
C ILE A 459 -0.88 -7.83 -18.58
N LEU A 460 0.24 -8.56 -18.63
CA LEU A 460 1.16 -8.62 -19.76
C LEU A 460 1.50 -10.05 -20.15
N THR A 461 1.76 -10.26 -21.43
CA THR A 461 2.14 -11.55 -21.97
C THR A 461 3.63 -11.86 -21.79
N ARG A 462 3.95 -13.16 -21.69
CA ARG A 462 5.31 -13.71 -21.88
C ARG A 462 5.59 -13.92 -23.36
N GLN A 463 4.63 -14.46 -24.10
CA GLN A 463 4.73 -14.73 -25.53
C GLN A 463 4.66 -13.42 -26.35
N PRO A 464 5.29 -13.36 -27.53
CA PRO A 464 5.16 -12.22 -28.43
C PRO A 464 3.73 -12.12 -29.00
N LEU A 465 3.25 -10.90 -29.16
CA LEU A 465 2.00 -10.57 -29.85
C LEU A 465 2.29 -9.68 -31.04
N PRO A 466 1.52 -9.81 -32.15
CA PRO A 466 1.65 -8.88 -33.26
C PRO A 466 1.44 -7.43 -32.81
N THR A 467 2.27 -6.52 -33.32
CA THR A 467 2.02 -5.09 -33.20
C THR A 467 1.14 -4.65 -34.37
N PHE A 468 -0.04 -4.12 -34.10
CA PHE A 468 -1.05 -3.82 -35.09
C PHE A 468 -0.66 -2.61 -35.95
N ASP A 469 -1.00 -2.68 -37.25
CA ASP A 469 -0.85 -1.58 -38.17
C ASP A 469 -1.93 -0.51 -37.94
N ARG A 470 -1.54 0.59 -37.33
CA ARG A 470 -2.43 1.69 -36.96
C ARG A 470 -2.86 2.55 -38.16
N SER A 471 -2.36 2.27 -39.36
CA SER A 471 -2.93 2.81 -40.61
C SER A 471 -4.16 2.05 -41.10
N ARG A 472 -4.27 0.77 -40.70
CA ARG A 472 -5.42 -0.12 -40.99
C ARG A 472 -6.42 -0.18 -39.80
N TYR A 473 -5.94 -0.13 -38.60
CA TYR A 473 -6.72 -0.28 -37.39
C TYR A 473 -6.75 1.02 -36.58
N ALA A 474 -7.77 1.18 -35.75
CA ALA A 474 -7.93 2.38 -34.91
C ALA A 474 -6.72 2.62 -33.99
N ASP A 475 -6.51 3.88 -33.63
CA ASP A 475 -5.42 4.33 -32.80
C ASP A 475 -5.50 3.74 -31.37
N ALA A 476 -4.32 3.42 -30.80
CA ALA A 476 -4.22 2.78 -29.49
C ALA A 476 -4.69 3.68 -28.33
N SER A 477 -4.81 5.00 -28.50
CA SER A 477 -5.36 5.91 -27.49
C SER A 477 -6.78 5.55 -27.07
N GLY A 478 -7.47 4.69 -27.84
CA GLY A 478 -8.74 4.08 -27.47
C GLY A 478 -8.72 3.35 -26.12
N VAL A 479 -7.55 2.90 -25.64
CA VAL A 479 -7.34 2.28 -24.32
C VAL A 479 -7.84 3.18 -23.20
N ALA A 480 -7.70 4.50 -23.32
CA ALA A 480 -8.16 5.46 -22.30
C ALA A 480 -9.68 5.43 -22.05
N ARG A 481 -10.46 4.80 -22.94
CA ARG A 481 -11.91 4.61 -22.79
C ARG A 481 -12.30 3.25 -22.23
N GLY A 482 -11.33 2.42 -21.84
CA GLY A 482 -11.55 1.06 -21.37
C GLY A 482 -11.75 0.04 -22.50
N GLY A 483 -12.46 0.41 -23.56
CA GLY A 483 -12.66 -0.39 -24.76
C GLY A 483 -12.94 0.47 -25.99
N TYR A 484 -12.62 -0.04 -27.18
CA TYR A 484 -12.81 0.70 -28.43
C TYR A 484 -12.94 -0.24 -29.64
N VAL A 485 -13.62 0.23 -30.68
CA VAL A 485 -13.67 -0.47 -31.96
C VAL A 485 -12.29 -0.39 -32.60
N LEU A 486 -11.62 -1.54 -32.68
CA LEU A 486 -10.28 -1.66 -33.27
C LEU A 486 -10.36 -1.79 -34.79
N ALA A 487 -11.30 -2.64 -35.28
CA ALA A 487 -11.56 -2.81 -36.69
C ALA A 487 -13.05 -2.66 -36.99
N GLU A 488 -13.38 -1.76 -37.89
CA GLU A 488 -14.77 -1.47 -38.32
C GLU A 488 -15.05 -2.13 -39.69
N VAL A 489 -16.31 -2.49 -39.88
CA VAL A 489 -16.79 -3.03 -41.16
C VAL A 489 -17.16 -1.92 -42.15
N ALA A 490 -17.01 -2.18 -43.44
CA ALA A 490 -17.48 -1.28 -44.47
C ALA A 490 -19.01 -1.09 -44.33
N GLY A 491 -19.46 0.19 -44.31
CA GLY A 491 -20.87 0.51 -44.11
C GLY A 491 -21.34 0.58 -42.65
N GLY A 492 -20.48 0.27 -41.67
CA GLY A 492 -20.71 0.51 -40.24
C GLY A 492 -21.72 -0.41 -39.54
N ARG A 493 -22.33 -1.39 -40.24
CA ARG A 493 -23.27 -2.35 -39.66
C ARG A 493 -22.71 -3.78 -39.69
N PRO A 494 -22.23 -4.30 -38.55
CA PRO A 494 -21.70 -5.64 -38.47
C PRO A 494 -22.84 -6.69 -38.34
N ASP A 495 -22.58 -7.91 -38.85
CA ASP A 495 -23.38 -9.10 -38.58
C ASP A 495 -23.00 -9.69 -37.22
N VAL A 496 -21.72 -9.58 -36.82
CA VAL A 496 -21.18 -10.06 -35.55
C VAL A 496 -20.18 -9.08 -34.96
N ILE A 497 -20.11 -9.02 -33.63
CA ILE A 497 -19.09 -8.25 -32.90
C ILE A 497 -18.21 -9.24 -32.16
N LEU A 498 -16.90 -9.22 -32.44
CA LEU A 498 -15.87 -9.99 -31.76
C LEU A 498 -15.19 -9.09 -30.72
N ILE A 499 -15.28 -9.47 -29.44
CA ILE A 499 -14.69 -8.68 -28.35
C ILE A 499 -13.55 -9.50 -27.75
N GLY A 500 -12.35 -8.95 -27.80
CA GLY A 500 -11.13 -9.54 -27.23
C GLY A 500 -10.48 -8.65 -26.19
N THR A 501 -9.64 -9.26 -25.32
CA THR A 501 -8.80 -8.56 -24.37
C THR A 501 -7.39 -9.18 -24.39
N GLY A 502 -6.35 -8.37 -24.33
CA GLY A 502 -4.97 -8.87 -24.37
C GLY A 502 -4.68 -9.71 -25.61
N SER A 503 -4.03 -10.85 -25.41
CA SER A 503 -3.58 -11.75 -26.49
C SER A 503 -4.72 -12.22 -27.43
N GLU A 504 -5.95 -12.30 -26.95
CA GLU A 504 -7.09 -12.80 -27.72
C GLU A 504 -7.60 -11.80 -28.77
N VAL A 505 -7.21 -10.53 -28.71
CA VAL A 505 -7.60 -9.52 -29.72
C VAL A 505 -7.02 -9.89 -31.11
N ALA A 506 -5.78 -10.39 -31.16
CA ALA A 506 -5.19 -10.86 -32.40
C ALA A 506 -5.97 -12.04 -33.01
N LEU A 507 -6.51 -12.93 -32.18
CA LEU A 507 -7.39 -14.03 -32.63
C LEU A 507 -8.72 -13.49 -33.18
N CYS A 508 -9.29 -12.46 -32.55
CA CYS A 508 -10.50 -11.80 -33.05
C CYS A 508 -10.27 -11.18 -34.43
N LEU A 509 -9.11 -10.56 -34.66
CA LEU A 509 -8.77 -10.00 -35.99
C LEU A 509 -8.63 -11.10 -37.05
N ALA A 510 -7.91 -12.19 -36.72
CA ALA A 510 -7.78 -13.32 -37.63
C ALA A 510 -9.13 -13.98 -37.95
N ALA A 511 -9.99 -14.14 -36.94
CA ALA A 511 -11.34 -14.66 -37.12
C ALA A 511 -12.19 -13.74 -38.00
N ALA A 512 -12.09 -12.41 -37.82
CA ALA A 512 -12.79 -11.45 -38.66
C ALA A 512 -12.35 -11.54 -40.13
N ASP A 513 -11.03 -11.67 -40.41
CA ASP A 513 -10.51 -11.86 -41.78
C ASP A 513 -11.03 -13.19 -42.41
N MET A 514 -11.20 -14.26 -41.62
CA MET A 514 -11.81 -15.51 -42.09
C MET A 514 -13.32 -15.35 -42.41
N LEU A 515 -14.06 -14.66 -41.54
CA LEU A 515 -15.51 -14.41 -41.70
C LEU A 515 -15.82 -13.59 -42.98
N VAL A 516 -14.92 -12.69 -43.39
CA VAL A 516 -15.06 -11.94 -44.63
C VAL A 516 -15.14 -12.87 -45.85
N SER A 517 -14.39 -14.00 -45.85
CA SER A 517 -14.46 -14.99 -46.95
C SER A 517 -15.81 -15.72 -47.02
N GLU A 518 -16.59 -15.67 -45.95
CA GLU A 518 -17.95 -16.25 -45.85
C GLU A 518 -19.04 -15.18 -45.98
N ASN A 519 -18.68 -13.95 -46.38
CA ASN A 519 -19.60 -12.80 -46.48
C ASN A 519 -20.25 -12.40 -45.12
N ILE A 520 -19.58 -12.64 -44.02
CA ILE A 520 -20.04 -12.23 -42.67
C ILE A 520 -19.22 -11.00 -42.25
N ALA A 521 -19.90 -9.90 -42.03
CA ALA A 521 -19.27 -8.63 -41.63
C ALA A 521 -18.99 -8.63 -40.09
N ALA A 522 -17.72 -8.71 -39.70
CA ALA A 522 -17.32 -8.76 -38.29
C ALA A 522 -16.64 -7.46 -37.85
N ARG A 523 -17.19 -6.83 -36.81
CA ARG A 523 -16.53 -5.74 -36.07
C ARG A 523 -15.66 -6.32 -34.99
N VAL A 524 -14.42 -5.80 -34.81
CA VAL A 524 -13.54 -6.22 -33.72
C VAL A 524 -13.40 -5.09 -32.69
N VAL A 525 -13.59 -5.43 -31.43
CA VAL A 525 -13.43 -4.53 -30.28
C VAL A 525 -12.26 -5.00 -29.43
N SER A 526 -11.31 -4.12 -29.18
CA SER A 526 -10.33 -4.30 -28.10
C SER A 526 -10.92 -3.79 -26.79
N LEU A 527 -10.93 -4.63 -25.75
CA LEU A 527 -11.48 -4.34 -24.43
C LEU A 527 -10.37 -4.51 -23.34
N PRO A 528 -9.37 -3.62 -23.31
CA PRO A 528 -8.27 -3.73 -22.35
C PRO A 528 -8.69 -3.54 -20.90
N SER A 529 -9.77 -2.80 -20.61
CA SER A 529 -10.29 -2.59 -19.27
C SER A 529 -11.82 -2.61 -19.24
N TRP A 530 -12.38 -2.97 -18.08
CA TRP A 530 -13.84 -2.93 -17.83
C TRP A 530 -14.27 -1.69 -17.01
N LYS A 531 -13.31 -0.83 -16.63
CA LYS A 531 -13.52 0.37 -15.81
C LYS A 531 -12.90 1.59 -16.46
#